data_b7ebfa40411d12d50402ad61b438e9ca
#
_entry.id   b7ebfa40411d12d50402ad61b438e9ca
#
_cell.length_a   1.000
_cell.length_b   1.000
_cell.length_c   1.000
_cell.angle_alpha   90.00
_cell.angle_beta   90.00
_cell.angle_gamma   90.00
#
_symmetry.space_group_name_H-M   'P 1'
#
loop_
_entity.id
_entity.type
_entity.pdbx_description
1 polymer ?
#
loop_
_entity_poly.entity_id
_entity_poly.type
_entity_poly.pdbx_seq_one_letter_code
_entity_poly.pdbx_strand_id
1 'polypeptide(L)'
;MRTALSLTVFLCVAPLHAAEQKLVHEGVVDAPVDAVWKAFTTKEGIESWMVAKGEIELKIGGKMRSVYDAKAVLGGPQTIENTILSFEPGRMLSIKNTKAPEGFAHAEAIKNMWSVIYFDEAGPVRTRLRIVGLGFGEDEASQQLRKHFDWGNAYTLKKLQEHFAKQGK
;
A
#
# COMPACT_ATOMS: atom_id res chain seq x y z
N MET A 1 -4.29 -27.78 -65.68
CA MET A 1 -5.01 -27.57 -64.40
C MET A 1 -3.99 -26.93 -63.45
N ARG A 2 -4.18 -25.63 -63.13
CA ARG A 2 -3.34 -24.90 -62.16
C ARG A 2 -4.13 -24.76 -60.87
N THR A 3 -3.74 -25.46 -59.85
CA THR A 3 -4.32 -25.38 -58.49
C THR A 3 -3.71 -24.16 -57.78
N ALA A 4 -4.49 -23.14 -57.50
CA ALA A 4 -4.11 -21.99 -56.68
C ALA A 4 -4.21 -22.35 -55.21
N LEU A 5 -3.08 -22.32 -54.51
CA LEU A 5 -2.99 -22.52 -53.06
C LEU A 5 -3.26 -21.18 -52.36
N SER A 6 -4.44 -21.07 -51.75
CA SER A 6 -4.82 -19.88 -50.97
C SER A 6 -4.16 -19.93 -49.59
N LEU A 7 -3.22 -19.04 -49.30
CA LEU A 7 -2.57 -18.92 -48.01
C LEU A 7 -3.41 -18.00 -47.11
N THR A 8 -4.17 -18.56 -46.18
CA THR A 8 -4.93 -17.79 -45.19
C THR A 8 -3.98 -17.39 -44.04
N VAL A 9 -3.62 -16.12 -43.97
CA VAL A 9 -2.86 -15.56 -42.85
C VAL A 9 -3.81 -15.31 -41.67
N PHE A 10 -3.68 -16.11 -40.62
CA PHE A 10 -4.35 -15.86 -39.33
C PHE A 10 -3.58 -14.76 -38.60
N LEU A 11 -4.14 -13.54 -38.58
CA LEU A 11 -3.67 -12.44 -37.72
C LEU A 11 -4.07 -12.75 -36.26
N CYS A 12 -3.13 -13.23 -35.46
CA CYS A 12 -3.34 -13.39 -34.02
C CYS A 12 -3.27 -12.01 -33.38
N VAL A 13 -4.42 -11.39 -33.14
CA VAL A 13 -4.51 -10.14 -32.36
C VAL A 13 -4.37 -10.54 -30.89
N ALA A 14 -3.17 -10.40 -30.33
CA ALA A 14 -2.96 -10.52 -28.89
C ALA A 14 -3.79 -9.44 -28.18
N PRO A 15 -4.58 -9.76 -27.13
CA PRO A 15 -5.27 -8.74 -26.36
C PRO A 15 -4.26 -7.78 -25.76
N LEU A 16 -4.38 -6.50 -26.07
CA LEU A 16 -3.67 -5.43 -25.38
C LEU A 16 -4.19 -5.44 -23.92
N HIS A 17 -3.45 -6.08 -23.01
CA HIS A 17 -3.70 -5.89 -21.59
C HIS A 17 -3.38 -4.44 -21.29
N ALA A 18 -4.38 -3.66 -20.92
CA ALA A 18 -4.14 -2.33 -20.38
C ALA A 18 -3.14 -2.46 -19.23
N ALA A 19 -2.04 -1.73 -19.30
CA ALA A 19 -1.01 -1.78 -18.28
C ALA A 19 -1.65 -1.36 -16.95
N GLU A 20 -1.54 -2.20 -15.92
CA GLU A 20 -2.08 -1.92 -14.60
C GLU A 20 -1.59 -0.55 -14.12
N GLN A 21 -2.53 0.35 -13.81
CA GLN A 21 -2.22 1.72 -13.38
C GLN A 21 -1.69 1.71 -11.95
N LYS A 22 -0.37 1.58 -11.80
CA LYS A 22 0.30 1.67 -10.50
C LYS A 22 0.27 3.11 -9.98
N LEU A 23 0.13 3.25 -8.67
CA LEU A 23 0.40 4.48 -7.93
C LEU A 23 1.69 4.28 -7.13
N VAL A 24 2.74 5.03 -7.41
CA VAL A 24 4.06 4.83 -6.77
C VAL A 24 4.48 6.10 -6.05
N HIS A 25 4.81 5.95 -4.76
CA HIS A 25 5.48 6.96 -3.96
C HIS A 25 6.79 6.39 -3.43
N GLU A 26 7.86 7.15 -3.58
CA GLU A 26 9.19 6.76 -3.15
C GLU A 26 9.89 7.90 -2.44
N GLY A 27 10.66 7.58 -1.41
CA GLY A 27 11.49 8.55 -0.70
C GLY A 27 12.50 7.86 0.20
N VAL A 28 13.46 8.64 0.69
CA VAL A 28 14.48 8.16 1.62
C VAL A 28 14.13 8.61 3.03
N VAL A 29 14.23 7.67 3.97
CA VAL A 29 14.06 7.87 5.41
C VAL A 29 15.43 7.74 6.07
N ASP A 30 15.81 8.69 6.92
CA ASP A 30 17.10 8.70 7.63
C ASP A 30 17.02 7.78 8.87
N ALA A 31 16.87 6.49 8.62
CA ALA A 31 16.87 5.42 9.61
C ALA A 31 17.23 4.08 8.94
N PRO A 32 17.84 3.13 9.68
CA PRO A 32 18.13 1.80 9.14
C PRO A 32 16.85 1.02 8.86
N VAL A 33 16.92 0.07 7.93
CA VAL A 33 15.76 -0.75 7.46
C VAL A 33 15.01 -1.38 8.62
N ASP A 34 15.70 -1.94 9.60
CA ASP A 34 15.06 -2.58 10.77
C ASP A 34 14.19 -1.62 11.58
N ALA A 35 14.62 -0.37 11.74
CA ALA A 35 13.84 0.64 12.45
C ALA A 35 12.59 1.03 11.65
N VAL A 36 12.73 1.25 10.33
CA VAL A 36 11.62 1.57 9.45
C VAL A 36 10.64 0.39 9.34
N TRP A 37 11.13 -0.84 9.24
CA TRP A 37 10.32 -2.05 9.26
C TRP A 37 9.47 -2.15 10.53
N LYS A 38 10.10 -2.00 11.71
CA LYS A 38 9.39 -2.02 13.01
C LYS A 38 8.33 -0.92 13.11
N ALA A 39 8.61 0.27 12.57
CA ALA A 39 7.65 1.37 12.53
C ALA A 39 6.35 1.02 11.78
N PHE A 40 6.39 0.10 10.80
CA PHE A 40 5.21 -0.37 10.07
C PHE A 40 4.60 -1.66 10.63
N THR A 41 5.36 -2.50 11.32
CA THR A 41 4.98 -3.89 11.59
C THR A 41 4.81 -4.24 13.06
N THR A 42 5.00 -3.26 13.96
CA THR A 42 4.72 -3.44 15.38
C THR A 42 3.65 -2.45 15.84
N LYS A 43 2.92 -2.80 16.91
CA LYS A 43 1.93 -1.92 17.54
C LYS A 43 2.56 -0.59 17.95
N GLU A 44 3.64 -0.68 18.73
CA GLU A 44 4.37 0.49 19.23
C GLU A 44 4.92 1.33 18.08
N GLY A 45 5.37 0.65 17.01
CA GLY A 45 5.86 1.30 15.79
C GLY A 45 4.80 2.18 15.16
N ILE A 46 3.66 1.63 14.77
CA ILE A 46 2.61 2.41 14.07
C ILE A 46 1.97 3.49 14.95
N GLU A 47 1.86 3.26 16.27
CA GLU A 47 1.33 4.23 17.21
C GLU A 47 2.28 5.41 17.44
N SER A 48 3.59 5.23 17.23
CA SER A 48 4.58 6.28 17.46
C SER A 48 4.55 7.41 16.43
N TRP A 49 3.98 7.18 15.24
CA TRP A 49 4.01 8.19 14.15
C TRP A 49 2.76 8.26 13.28
N MET A 50 2.02 7.16 13.13
CA MET A 50 0.97 7.08 12.11
C MET A 50 -0.43 7.16 12.69
N VAL A 51 -0.73 6.42 13.74
CA VAL A 51 -2.10 6.23 14.27
C VAL A 51 -2.18 6.46 15.77
N ALA A 52 -3.37 6.74 16.28
CA ALA A 52 -3.57 6.91 17.73
C ALA A 52 -3.59 5.59 18.48
N LYS A 53 -4.18 4.55 17.87
CA LYS A 53 -4.18 3.18 18.43
C LYS A 53 -4.05 2.19 17.28
N GLY A 54 -3.29 1.12 17.50
CA GLY A 54 -3.04 0.07 16.54
C GLY A 54 -2.95 -1.32 17.14
N GLU A 55 -3.16 -2.31 16.30
CA GLU A 55 -2.98 -3.72 16.58
C GLU A 55 -2.45 -4.39 15.32
N ILE A 56 -1.40 -5.22 15.44
CA ILE A 56 -0.80 -5.91 14.30
C ILE A 56 -0.57 -7.37 14.66
N GLU A 57 -1.13 -8.25 13.86
CA GLU A 57 -0.86 -9.67 13.86
C GLU A 57 0.01 -9.98 12.64
N LEU A 58 1.35 -9.89 12.80
CA LEU A 58 2.30 -10.03 11.69
C LEU A 58 2.42 -11.49 11.24
N LYS A 59 1.45 -11.94 10.46
CA LYS A 59 1.40 -13.22 9.76
C LYS A 59 0.58 -13.11 8.48
N ILE A 60 0.74 -14.02 7.53
CA ILE A 60 -0.10 -14.09 6.32
C ILE A 60 -1.56 -14.32 6.76
N GLY A 61 -2.47 -13.49 6.24
CA GLY A 61 -3.87 -13.45 6.66
C GLY A 61 -4.13 -12.73 7.97
N GLY A 62 -3.09 -12.34 8.71
CA GLY A 62 -3.20 -11.56 9.95
C GLY A 62 -3.72 -10.15 9.71
N LYS A 63 -4.18 -9.51 10.78
CA LYS A 63 -4.85 -8.21 10.73
C LYS A 63 -3.95 -7.09 11.22
N MET A 64 -4.03 -5.97 10.51
CA MET A 64 -3.52 -4.66 10.95
C MET A 64 -4.72 -3.76 11.15
N ARG A 65 -5.04 -3.45 12.42
CA ARG A 65 -6.15 -2.58 12.80
C ARG A 65 -5.64 -1.26 13.31
N SER A 66 -6.33 -0.18 12.99
CA SER A 66 -5.92 1.16 13.45
C SER A 66 -7.09 2.12 13.54
N VAL A 67 -6.94 3.13 14.39
CA VAL A 67 -7.79 4.31 14.47
C VAL A 67 -6.93 5.55 14.58
N TYR A 68 -7.32 6.62 13.87
CA TYR A 68 -6.61 7.90 13.92
C TYR A 68 -7.05 8.79 15.09
N ASP A 69 -8.31 8.68 15.53
CA ASP A 69 -8.81 9.42 16.69
C ASP A 69 -8.53 8.64 17.97
N ALA A 70 -7.83 9.27 18.91
CA ALA A 70 -7.53 8.67 20.23
C ALA A 70 -8.79 8.37 21.07
N LYS A 71 -9.92 9.01 20.79
CA LYS A 71 -11.21 8.74 21.45
C LYS A 71 -11.93 7.55 20.83
N ALA A 72 -11.60 7.17 19.59
CA ALA A 72 -12.22 6.03 18.93
C ALA A 72 -11.82 4.71 19.61
N VAL A 73 -12.74 3.74 19.56
CA VAL A 73 -12.51 2.38 20.06
C VAL A 73 -11.96 1.52 18.93
N LEU A 74 -10.83 0.86 19.17
CA LEU A 74 -10.27 -0.11 18.23
C LEU A 74 -11.23 -1.31 18.10
N GLY A 75 -11.57 -1.69 16.88
CA GLY A 75 -12.63 -2.66 16.58
C GLY A 75 -14.01 -2.02 16.30
N GLY A 76 -14.20 -0.75 16.67
CA GLY A 76 -15.42 0.02 16.45
C GLY A 76 -15.62 0.52 15.00
N PRO A 77 -16.62 1.39 14.77
CA PRO A 77 -16.99 1.88 13.43
C PRO A 77 -15.86 2.63 12.70
N GLN A 78 -15.01 3.34 13.44
CA GLN A 78 -13.89 4.13 12.87
C GLN A 78 -12.61 3.31 12.64
N THR A 79 -12.66 1.99 12.87
CA THR A 79 -11.49 1.13 12.67
C THR A 79 -11.25 0.89 11.19
N ILE A 80 -10.01 1.14 10.78
CA ILE A 80 -9.46 0.68 9.51
C ILE A 80 -8.85 -0.70 9.78
N GLU A 81 -9.19 -1.69 8.94
CA GLU A 81 -8.57 -3.00 9.00
C GLU A 81 -7.94 -3.34 7.65
N ASN A 82 -6.68 -3.74 7.69
CA ASN A 82 -5.97 -4.31 6.56
C ASN A 82 -5.65 -5.78 6.87
N THR A 83 -5.71 -6.62 5.84
CA THR A 83 -5.22 -7.99 5.89
C THR A 83 -3.82 -8.03 5.29
N ILE A 84 -2.89 -8.68 5.97
CA ILE A 84 -1.54 -8.94 5.45
C ILE A 84 -1.64 -10.04 4.38
N LEU A 85 -1.31 -9.70 3.14
CA LEU A 85 -1.32 -10.65 2.02
C LEU A 85 -0.03 -11.46 1.96
N SER A 86 1.09 -10.80 2.15
CA SER A 86 2.43 -11.40 2.19
C SER A 86 3.42 -10.44 2.83
N PHE A 87 4.54 -10.94 3.30
CA PHE A 87 5.66 -10.11 3.75
C PHE A 87 6.98 -10.90 3.69
N GLU A 88 8.06 -10.17 3.54
CA GLU A 88 9.43 -10.61 3.74
C GLU A 88 10.06 -9.67 4.78
N PRO A 89 10.47 -10.16 5.96
CA PRO A 89 10.97 -9.31 7.04
C PRO A 89 12.10 -8.37 6.59
N GLY A 90 11.94 -7.09 6.90
CA GLY A 90 12.89 -6.05 6.52
C GLY A 90 12.94 -5.69 5.03
N ARG A 91 12.10 -6.30 4.18
CA ARG A 91 12.16 -6.09 2.72
C ARG A 91 10.83 -5.69 2.10
N MET A 92 9.74 -6.33 2.48
CA MET A 92 8.46 -6.10 1.82
C MET A 92 7.27 -6.41 2.74
N LEU A 93 6.23 -5.58 2.67
CA LEU A 93 4.93 -5.81 3.29
C LEU A 93 3.82 -5.56 2.26
N SER A 94 2.97 -6.55 2.03
CA SER A 94 1.79 -6.40 1.17
C SER A 94 0.51 -6.48 2.00
N ILE A 95 -0.35 -5.48 1.86
CA ILE A 95 -1.59 -5.34 2.63
C ILE A 95 -2.77 -4.97 1.74
N LYS A 96 -3.95 -5.44 2.12
CA LYS A 96 -5.22 -5.09 1.48
C LYS A 96 -6.21 -4.59 2.51
N ASN A 97 -6.86 -3.45 2.23
CA ASN A 97 -7.94 -2.98 3.08
C ASN A 97 -9.12 -3.96 3.05
N THR A 98 -9.55 -4.41 4.21
CA THR A 98 -10.69 -5.32 4.39
C THR A 98 -11.83 -4.71 5.20
N LYS A 99 -11.59 -3.56 5.85
CA LYS A 99 -12.61 -2.74 6.49
C LYS A 99 -12.19 -1.27 6.42
N ALA A 100 -12.98 -0.47 5.72
CA ALA A 100 -12.88 0.99 5.76
C ALA A 100 -13.64 1.54 6.98
N PRO A 101 -13.28 2.73 7.50
CA PRO A 101 -14.04 3.38 8.55
C PRO A 101 -15.43 3.78 8.04
N GLU A 102 -16.39 3.82 8.96
CA GLU A 102 -17.76 4.26 8.64
C GLU A 102 -17.75 5.68 8.03
N GLY A 103 -18.52 5.87 6.96
CA GLY A 103 -18.59 7.13 6.22
C GLY A 103 -17.45 7.35 5.22
N PHE A 104 -16.55 6.39 5.03
CA PHE A 104 -15.50 6.52 4.01
C PHE A 104 -16.09 6.53 2.60
N ALA A 105 -15.92 7.63 1.87
CA ALA A 105 -16.54 7.86 0.57
C ALA A 105 -16.19 6.83 -0.51
N HIS A 106 -15.06 6.13 -0.37
CA HIS A 106 -14.55 5.18 -1.37
C HIS A 106 -14.61 3.71 -0.88
N ALA A 107 -15.53 3.38 0.03
CA ALA A 107 -15.60 2.07 0.69
C ALA A 107 -15.77 0.89 -0.27
N GLU A 108 -16.46 1.08 -1.41
CA GLU A 108 -16.61 0.03 -2.42
C GLU A 108 -15.36 -0.10 -3.30
N ALA A 109 -14.82 1.01 -3.80
CA ALA A 109 -13.66 1.00 -4.68
C ALA A 109 -12.40 0.44 -3.99
N ILE A 110 -12.23 0.70 -2.68
CA ILE A 110 -11.05 0.26 -1.92
C ILE A 110 -10.94 -1.28 -1.82
N LYS A 111 -12.05 -2.00 -2.00
CA LYS A 111 -12.06 -3.48 -1.97
C LYS A 111 -11.22 -4.12 -3.06
N ASN A 112 -10.97 -3.40 -4.16
CA ASN A 112 -10.23 -3.89 -5.31
C ASN A 112 -8.74 -3.57 -5.24
N MET A 113 -8.33 -2.60 -4.40
CA MET A 113 -6.95 -2.17 -4.32
C MET A 113 -6.18 -2.87 -3.20
N TRP A 114 -4.87 -2.96 -3.38
CA TRP A 114 -3.93 -3.36 -2.33
C TRP A 114 -2.64 -2.54 -2.44
N SER A 115 -1.85 -2.56 -1.39
CA SER A 115 -0.57 -1.86 -1.36
C SER A 115 0.57 -2.84 -1.14
N VAL A 116 1.72 -2.54 -1.77
CA VAL A 116 2.99 -3.20 -1.49
C VAL A 116 3.99 -2.13 -1.07
N ILE A 117 4.60 -2.34 0.09
CA ILE A 117 5.59 -1.44 0.68
C ILE A 117 6.93 -2.16 0.64
N TYR A 118 7.93 -1.56 -0.02
CA TYR A 118 9.30 -2.07 -0.10
C TYR A 118 10.23 -1.25 0.77
N PHE A 119 11.17 -1.94 1.41
CA PHE A 119 12.16 -1.40 2.32
C PHE A 119 13.54 -1.78 1.79
N ASP A 120 14.19 -0.86 1.06
CA ASP A 120 15.50 -1.10 0.47
C ASP A 120 16.58 -0.30 1.22
N GLU A 121 17.75 -0.91 1.45
CA GLU A 121 18.89 -0.19 1.99
C GLU A 121 19.32 0.94 1.03
N ALA A 122 19.48 2.15 1.58
CA ALA A 122 19.98 3.32 0.86
C ALA A 122 21.26 3.89 1.51
N GLY A 123 21.92 3.06 2.31
CA GLY A 123 23.12 3.36 3.09
C GLY A 123 22.97 2.80 4.51
N PRO A 124 24.04 2.83 5.34
CA PRO A 124 24.08 2.16 6.67
C PRO A 124 22.95 2.59 7.64
N VAL A 125 22.47 3.82 7.51
CA VAL A 125 21.45 4.42 8.40
C VAL A 125 20.32 5.04 7.59
N ARG A 126 20.06 4.57 6.37
CA ARG A 126 19.07 5.13 5.46
C ARG A 126 18.29 4.02 4.77
N THR A 127 17.00 4.22 4.67
CA THR A 127 16.07 3.31 3.97
C THR A 127 15.40 4.05 2.82
N ARG A 128 15.43 3.47 1.63
CA ARG A 128 14.52 3.84 0.54
C ARG A 128 13.21 3.11 0.76
N LEU A 129 12.16 3.87 1.03
CA LEU A 129 10.80 3.38 1.14
C LEU A 129 10.08 3.60 -0.20
N ARG A 130 9.43 2.55 -0.72
CA ARG A 130 8.60 2.64 -1.91
C ARG A 130 7.23 2.03 -1.64
N ILE A 131 6.18 2.85 -1.75
CA ILE A 131 4.78 2.46 -1.55
C ILE A 131 4.13 2.35 -2.92
N VAL A 132 3.63 1.17 -3.26
CA VAL A 132 3.00 0.86 -4.54
C VAL A 132 1.54 0.51 -4.31
N GLY A 133 0.62 1.34 -4.79
CA GLY A 133 -0.80 1.05 -4.85
C GLY A 133 -1.15 0.38 -6.17
N LEU A 134 -1.95 -0.67 -6.12
CA LEU A 134 -2.33 -1.55 -7.22
C LEU A 134 -3.84 -1.80 -7.19
N GLY A 135 -4.41 -2.29 -8.31
CA GLY A 135 -5.83 -2.65 -8.41
C GLY A 135 -6.77 -1.46 -8.63
N PHE A 136 -6.27 -0.30 -9.08
CA PHE A 136 -7.11 0.82 -9.50
C PHE A 136 -7.70 0.55 -10.88
N GLY A 137 -9.04 0.61 -10.99
CA GLY A 137 -9.76 0.52 -12.25
C GLY A 137 -9.79 1.84 -13.01
N GLU A 138 -10.36 1.81 -14.22
CA GLU A 138 -10.54 3.00 -15.07
C GLU A 138 -11.81 3.78 -14.75
N ASP A 139 -12.74 3.19 -13.97
CA ASP A 139 -13.98 3.83 -13.56
C ASP A 139 -13.75 5.04 -12.64
N GLU A 140 -14.73 5.94 -12.59
CA GLU A 140 -14.62 7.20 -11.86
C GLU A 140 -14.35 6.98 -10.36
N ALA A 141 -15.01 6.00 -9.72
CA ALA A 141 -14.84 5.71 -8.30
C ALA A 141 -13.41 5.25 -7.99
N SER A 142 -12.84 4.39 -8.84
CA SER A 142 -11.45 3.94 -8.75
C SER A 142 -10.46 5.09 -8.95
N GLN A 143 -10.73 6.01 -9.89
CA GLN A 143 -9.87 7.17 -10.13
C GLN A 143 -9.95 8.20 -8.99
N GLN A 144 -11.10 8.38 -8.35
CA GLN A 144 -11.22 9.21 -7.15
C GLN A 144 -10.49 8.57 -5.96
N LEU A 145 -10.61 7.26 -5.77
CA LEU A 145 -9.83 6.52 -4.78
C LEU A 145 -8.32 6.67 -5.03
N ARG A 146 -7.88 6.56 -6.28
CA ARG A 146 -6.48 6.73 -6.66
C ARG A 146 -5.95 8.12 -6.27
N LYS A 147 -6.71 9.18 -6.49
CA LYS A 147 -6.35 10.55 -6.05
C LYS A 147 -6.27 10.65 -4.53
N HIS A 148 -7.19 9.99 -3.81
CA HIS A 148 -7.16 9.94 -2.35
C HIS A 148 -5.86 9.29 -1.85
N PHE A 149 -5.46 8.14 -2.42
CA PHE A 149 -4.22 7.46 -2.05
C PHE A 149 -2.96 8.19 -2.52
N ASP A 150 -3.02 8.94 -3.62
CA ASP A 150 -1.92 9.78 -4.08
C ASP A 150 -1.54 10.80 -2.99
N TRP A 151 -2.51 11.52 -2.49
CA TRP A 151 -2.30 12.44 -1.36
C TRP A 151 -1.92 11.69 -0.07
N GLY A 152 -2.64 10.61 0.26
CA GLY A 152 -2.44 9.84 1.50
C GLY A 152 -1.05 9.20 1.60
N ASN A 153 -0.54 8.61 0.52
CA ASN A 153 0.78 7.99 0.49
C ASN A 153 1.91 9.04 0.57
N ALA A 154 1.75 10.18 -0.12
CA ALA A 154 2.70 11.30 0.00
C ALA A 154 2.75 11.85 1.44
N TYR A 155 1.59 12.00 2.07
CA TYR A 155 1.49 12.41 3.48
C TYR A 155 2.12 11.38 4.43
N THR A 156 1.85 10.09 4.24
CA THR A 156 2.41 8.99 5.03
C THR A 156 3.94 9.00 4.97
N LEU A 157 4.51 9.11 3.77
CA LEU A 157 5.96 9.16 3.59
C LEU A 157 6.59 10.38 4.30
N LYS A 158 5.98 11.56 4.14
CA LYS A 158 6.42 12.79 4.83
C LYS A 158 6.39 12.62 6.35
N LYS A 159 5.30 12.08 6.91
CA LYS A 159 5.17 11.86 8.37
C LYS A 159 6.22 10.90 8.90
N LEU A 160 6.52 9.84 8.17
CA LEU A 160 7.57 8.91 8.55
C LEU A 160 8.96 9.58 8.56
N GLN A 161 9.27 10.36 7.53
CA GLN A 161 10.52 11.14 7.46
C GLN A 161 10.64 12.12 8.64
N GLU A 162 9.57 12.85 8.95
CA GLU A 162 9.53 13.77 10.10
C GLU A 162 9.72 13.04 11.45
N HIS A 163 9.16 11.83 11.58
CA HIS A 163 9.28 11.01 12.79
C HIS A 163 10.76 10.66 13.07
N PHE A 164 11.45 10.11 12.07
CA PHE A 164 12.85 9.71 12.24
C PHE A 164 13.81 10.92 12.31
N ALA A 165 13.54 12.01 11.62
CA ALA A 165 14.33 13.23 11.75
C ALA A 165 14.31 13.84 13.16
N LYS A 166 13.27 13.56 13.96
CA LYS A 166 13.18 14.00 15.37
C LYS A 166 13.95 13.10 16.33
N GLN A 167 14.15 11.84 15.98
CA GLN A 167 14.88 10.88 16.82
C GLN A 167 16.40 10.96 16.65
N GLY A 168 16.88 11.54 15.55
CA GLY A 168 18.32 11.72 15.28
C GLY A 168 18.92 13.01 15.87
N LYS A 169 18.14 13.78 16.64
CA LYS A 169 18.59 14.96 17.39
C LYS A 169 18.69 14.65 18.86
#